data_ccd43e65cef19ebd7e5bc14d59f41446
#
_entry.id   ccd43e65cef19ebd7e5bc14d59f41446
#
_cell.length_a   1.000
_cell.length_b   1.000
_cell.length_c   1.000
_cell.angle_alpha   90.00
_cell.angle_beta   90.00
_cell.angle_gamma   90.00
#
_symmetry.space_group_name_H-M   'P 1'
#
loop_
_entity.id
_entity.type
_entity.pdbx_description
1 polymer ?
#
loop_
_entity_poly.entity_id
_entity_poly.type
_entity_poly.pdbx_seq_one_letter_code
_entity_poly.pdbx_strand_id
1 'polypeptide(L)'
;MNNEYQFPFEKLKVWELAIELADAVYGLTKKFPSDERFGLISQMNRASVSVSSNLAEGTTRRSFKEQARFTTIAYSSLMEVMSQCVLSERRKYLTYDDLTKIRIQVLSKKINNLRNYQLNQQTKYVTNKGGFNQVSEDEIAYYGTLEQPEELIERSKDKLKAQGAMEHFYQHPTAIIDDNCTIGENTKIWHFTHIMSNSIIGENCSFGQNVVVSPEVTLGNNVKVQNNVSIYTGVICEDDVFLGPSMVFTNVINPRSAVSRKNEYLKTIVKKGATIGANATIVCGHNIGRYAFIGAGAVVTKEIPDYALVVGNPAKQIGWMSEHGVRLEFKESGKAVCEGSGDEYVLENGAVKKVLK
;
A
#
# COMPACT_ATOMS: atom_id res chain seq x y z
N MET A 1 -40.86 30.60 -9.08
CA MET A 1 -39.58 29.93 -8.74
C MET A 1 -39.50 28.70 -9.61
N ASN A 2 -38.66 28.70 -10.65
CA ASN A 2 -38.48 27.56 -11.52
C ASN A 2 -37.78 26.46 -10.72
N ASN A 3 -38.51 25.38 -10.39
CA ASN A 3 -37.90 24.14 -9.92
C ASN A 3 -37.26 23.47 -11.14
N GLU A 4 -36.04 23.88 -11.48
CA GLU A 4 -35.21 23.15 -12.43
C GLU A 4 -34.91 21.77 -11.84
N TYR A 5 -35.22 20.71 -12.61
CA TYR A 5 -34.87 19.35 -12.23
C TYR A 5 -33.36 19.22 -12.15
N GLN A 6 -32.86 18.86 -10.97
CA GLN A 6 -31.45 18.67 -10.71
C GLN A 6 -31.11 17.17 -10.67
N PHE A 7 -30.12 16.75 -11.47
CA PHE A 7 -29.68 15.36 -11.49
C PHE A 7 -28.97 14.97 -10.18
N PRO A 8 -29.02 13.69 -9.77
CA PRO A 8 -28.38 13.26 -8.52
C PRO A 8 -26.90 13.59 -8.40
N PHE A 9 -26.14 13.52 -9.49
CA PHE A 9 -24.72 13.83 -9.48
C PHE A 9 -24.42 15.33 -9.29
N GLU A 10 -25.30 16.22 -9.71
CA GLU A 10 -25.14 17.68 -9.56
C GLU A 10 -25.22 18.11 -8.09
N LYS A 11 -25.81 17.28 -7.22
CA LYS A 11 -25.82 17.47 -5.77
C LYS A 11 -24.52 17.04 -5.09
N LEU A 12 -23.62 16.36 -5.79
CA LEU A 12 -22.37 15.86 -5.25
C LEU A 12 -21.26 16.91 -5.34
N LYS A 13 -20.84 17.46 -4.22
CA LYS A 13 -19.69 18.40 -4.17
C LYS A 13 -18.41 17.80 -4.77
N VAL A 14 -18.22 16.48 -4.67
CA VAL A 14 -17.08 15.78 -5.28
C VAL A 14 -17.15 15.81 -6.81
N TRP A 15 -18.34 15.79 -7.40
CA TRP A 15 -18.55 15.91 -8.84
C TRP A 15 -18.25 17.34 -9.32
N GLU A 16 -18.70 18.36 -8.62
CA GLU A 16 -18.38 19.75 -8.91
C GLU A 16 -16.87 20.00 -8.93
N LEU A 17 -16.15 19.51 -7.91
CA LEU A 17 -14.68 19.59 -7.87
C LEU A 17 -14.02 18.83 -9.01
N ALA A 18 -14.62 17.75 -9.51
CA ALA A 18 -14.11 17.02 -10.66
C ALA A 18 -14.30 17.78 -11.97
N ILE A 19 -15.37 18.58 -12.09
CA ILE A 19 -15.56 19.53 -13.19
C ILE A 19 -14.52 20.65 -13.12
N GLU A 20 -14.32 21.26 -11.94
CA GLU A 20 -13.28 22.28 -11.74
C GLU A 20 -11.87 21.75 -12.11
N LEU A 21 -11.57 20.48 -11.76
CA LEU A 21 -10.34 19.83 -12.19
C LEU A 21 -10.24 19.74 -13.71
N ALA A 22 -11.30 19.31 -14.39
CA ALA A 22 -11.29 19.17 -15.85
C ALA A 22 -11.04 20.54 -16.51
N ASP A 23 -11.75 21.57 -16.10
CA ASP A 23 -11.56 22.95 -16.60
C ASP A 23 -10.11 23.44 -16.38
N ALA A 24 -9.56 23.22 -15.20
CA ALA A 24 -8.18 23.58 -14.90
C ALA A 24 -7.20 22.84 -15.82
N VAL A 25 -7.38 21.51 -16.04
CA VAL A 25 -6.53 20.70 -16.93
C VAL A 25 -6.61 21.22 -18.37
N TYR A 26 -7.82 21.50 -18.88
CA TYR A 26 -7.98 22.11 -20.21
C TYR A 26 -7.28 23.48 -20.32
N GLY A 27 -7.30 24.26 -19.26
CA GLY A 27 -6.56 25.53 -19.20
C GLY A 27 -5.04 25.35 -19.25
N LEU A 28 -4.52 24.36 -18.52
CA LEU A 28 -3.10 24.05 -18.48
C LEU A 28 -2.57 23.46 -19.79
N THR A 29 -3.32 22.54 -20.40
CA THR A 29 -2.91 21.88 -21.64
C THR A 29 -2.83 22.82 -22.85
N LYS A 30 -3.48 24.00 -22.80
CA LYS A 30 -3.31 25.06 -23.82
C LYS A 30 -1.88 25.60 -23.88
N LYS A 31 -1.08 25.43 -22.83
CA LYS A 31 0.32 25.88 -22.77
C LYS A 31 1.29 24.87 -23.41
N PHE A 32 0.83 23.66 -23.73
CA PHE A 32 1.68 22.58 -24.23
C PHE A 32 2.05 22.78 -25.70
N PRO A 33 3.21 22.26 -26.15
CA PRO A 33 3.58 22.27 -27.55
C PRO A 33 2.53 21.59 -28.43
N SER A 34 2.37 22.10 -29.66
CA SER A 34 1.40 21.57 -30.64
C SER A 34 1.62 20.08 -30.96
N ASP A 35 2.84 19.60 -30.86
CA ASP A 35 3.22 18.20 -31.12
C ASP A 35 2.59 17.24 -30.08
N GLU A 36 2.24 17.76 -28.90
CA GLU A 36 1.55 16.99 -27.85
C GLU A 36 0.04 16.90 -28.06
N ARG A 37 -0.52 17.45 -29.15
CA ARG A 37 -1.97 17.45 -29.42
C ARG A 37 -2.59 16.06 -29.37
N PHE A 38 -1.90 15.05 -29.91
CA PHE A 38 -2.32 13.65 -29.90
C PHE A 38 -1.63 12.82 -28.81
N GLY A 39 -0.71 13.42 -28.06
CA GLY A 39 0.02 12.87 -26.93
C GLY A 39 -0.61 13.30 -25.58
N LEU A 40 0.19 13.95 -24.74
CA LEU A 40 -0.18 14.34 -23.37
C LEU A 40 -1.43 15.22 -23.31
N ILE A 41 -1.64 16.16 -24.23
CA ILE A 41 -2.85 17.00 -24.26
C ILE A 41 -4.12 16.14 -24.31
N SER A 42 -4.16 15.22 -25.29
CA SER A 42 -5.31 14.32 -25.46
C SER A 42 -5.52 13.43 -24.24
N GLN A 43 -4.46 12.85 -23.69
CA GLN A 43 -4.52 11.94 -22.56
C GLN A 43 -4.97 12.66 -21.29
N MET A 44 -4.38 13.81 -20.95
CA MET A 44 -4.75 14.59 -19.77
C MET A 44 -6.20 15.06 -19.80
N ASN A 45 -6.66 15.58 -20.93
CA ASN A 45 -8.04 16.02 -21.11
C ASN A 45 -9.02 14.84 -20.97
N ARG A 46 -8.73 13.69 -21.58
CA ARG A 46 -9.57 12.50 -21.44
C ARG A 46 -9.62 11.98 -20.01
N ALA A 47 -8.47 11.87 -19.34
CA ALA A 47 -8.41 11.40 -17.96
C ALA A 47 -9.17 12.35 -17.02
N SER A 48 -9.03 13.67 -17.16
CA SER A 48 -9.73 14.64 -16.32
C SER A 48 -11.26 14.58 -16.48
N VAL A 49 -11.77 14.49 -17.71
CA VAL A 49 -13.21 14.31 -17.99
C VAL A 49 -13.71 12.97 -17.47
N SER A 50 -12.90 11.92 -17.55
CA SER A 50 -13.26 10.59 -17.05
C SER A 50 -13.57 10.58 -15.55
N VAL A 51 -12.94 11.45 -14.74
CA VAL A 51 -13.23 11.56 -13.31
C VAL A 51 -14.68 11.94 -13.08
N SER A 52 -15.13 13.08 -13.63
CA SER A 52 -16.50 13.58 -13.45
C SER A 52 -17.55 12.67 -14.09
N SER A 53 -17.25 12.10 -15.26
CA SER A 53 -18.15 11.18 -15.97
C SER A 53 -18.43 9.92 -15.17
N ASN A 54 -17.41 9.30 -14.57
CA ASN A 54 -17.60 8.10 -13.75
C ASN A 54 -18.34 8.41 -12.44
N LEU A 55 -18.12 9.57 -11.81
CA LEU A 55 -18.89 9.99 -10.65
C LEU A 55 -20.36 10.15 -10.99
N ALA A 56 -20.68 10.79 -12.10
CA ALA A 56 -22.07 10.96 -12.58
C ALA A 56 -22.71 9.59 -12.88
N GLU A 57 -22.03 8.74 -13.64
CA GLU A 57 -22.54 7.40 -13.99
C GLU A 57 -22.75 6.54 -12.75
N GLY A 58 -21.89 6.63 -11.75
CA GLY A 58 -22.05 5.93 -10.48
C GLY A 58 -23.38 6.23 -9.79
N THR A 59 -23.86 7.47 -9.85
CA THR A 59 -25.16 7.85 -9.22
C THR A 59 -26.37 7.19 -9.85
N THR A 60 -26.27 6.70 -11.09
CA THR A 60 -27.35 6.00 -11.77
C THR A 60 -27.48 4.52 -11.40
N ARG A 61 -26.49 3.99 -10.66
CA ARG A 61 -26.45 2.56 -10.32
C ARG A 61 -27.31 2.27 -9.08
N ARG A 62 -28.05 1.15 -9.13
CA ARG A 62 -28.99 0.77 -8.06
C ARG A 62 -28.30 0.21 -6.81
N SER A 63 -27.15 -0.45 -6.94
CA SER A 63 -26.45 -1.04 -5.80
C SER A 63 -25.25 -0.20 -5.38
N PHE A 64 -25.04 -0.07 -4.08
CA PHE A 64 -23.89 0.63 -3.53
C PHE A 64 -22.55 0.01 -3.98
N LYS A 65 -22.51 -1.30 -4.22
CA LYS A 65 -21.32 -1.99 -4.76
C LYS A 65 -20.98 -1.47 -6.17
N GLU A 66 -21.97 -1.32 -7.04
CA GLU A 66 -21.76 -0.77 -8.38
C GLU A 66 -21.40 0.72 -8.32
N GLN A 67 -22.04 1.50 -7.45
CA GLN A 67 -21.70 2.90 -7.23
C GLN A 67 -20.21 3.03 -6.81
N ALA A 68 -19.77 2.24 -5.83
CA ALA A 68 -18.37 2.23 -5.37
C ALA A 68 -17.39 1.80 -6.47
N ARG A 69 -17.80 0.91 -7.38
CA ARG A 69 -17.00 0.54 -8.56
C ARG A 69 -16.75 1.74 -9.47
N PHE A 70 -17.77 2.51 -9.82
CA PHE A 70 -17.60 3.72 -10.63
C PHE A 70 -16.80 4.79 -9.92
N THR A 71 -16.98 4.95 -8.61
CA THR A 71 -16.15 5.84 -7.79
C THR A 71 -14.68 5.40 -7.79
N THR A 72 -14.40 4.09 -7.83
CA THR A 72 -13.03 3.56 -7.97
C THR A 72 -12.43 3.89 -9.35
N ILE A 73 -13.22 3.78 -10.43
CA ILE A 73 -12.77 4.15 -11.79
C ILE A 73 -12.48 5.66 -11.86
N ALA A 74 -13.31 6.49 -11.25
CA ALA A 74 -13.06 7.93 -11.14
C ALA A 74 -11.75 8.22 -10.41
N TYR A 75 -11.46 7.51 -9.33
CA TYR A 75 -10.21 7.62 -8.61
C TYR A 75 -9.00 7.22 -9.47
N SER A 76 -9.09 6.13 -10.22
CA SER A 76 -8.01 5.70 -11.13
C SER A 76 -7.74 6.74 -12.20
N SER A 77 -8.79 7.35 -12.77
CA SER A 77 -8.65 8.44 -13.75
C SER A 77 -7.99 9.69 -13.14
N LEU A 78 -8.29 10.00 -11.88
CA LEU A 78 -7.60 11.09 -11.16
C LEU A 78 -6.11 10.80 -10.97
N MET A 79 -5.73 9.56 -10.68
CA MET A 79 -4.32 9.15 -10.56
C MET A 79 -3.60 9.21 -11.91
N GLU A 80 -4.28 8.92 -13.00
CA GLU A 80 -3.76 9.10 -14.34
C GLU A 80 -3.45 10.57 -14.63
N VAL A 81 -4.36 11.50 -14.32
CA VAL A 81 -4.12 12.94 -14.41
C VAL A 81 -2.89 13.34 -13.59
N MET A 82 -2.77 12.86 -12.36
CA MET A 82 -1.62 13.17 -11.50
C MET A 82 -0.30 12.70 -12.10
N SER A 83 -0.26 11.49 -12.63
CA SER A 83 0.92 10.91 -13.28
C SER A 83 1.34 11.75 -14.51
N GLN A 84 0.37 12.15 -15.32
CA GLN A 84 0.59 12.97 -16.52
C GLN A 84 1.03 14.39 -16.14
N CYS A 85 0.54 14.96 -15.05
CA CYS A 85 1.01 16.24 -14.51
C CYS A 85 2.49 16.18 -14.11
N VAL A 86 2.92 15.13 -13.39
CA VAL A 86 4.32 14.95 -13.01
C VAL A 86 5.22 14.80 -14.24
N LEU A 87 4.77 14.05 -15.26
CA LEU A 87 5.49 13.94 -16.52
C LEU A 87 5.62 15.30 -17.22
N SER A 88 4.53 16.09 -17.24
CA SER A 88 4.50 17.41 -17.88
C SER A 88 5.41 18.41 -17.18
N GLU A 89 5.53 18.33 -15.85
CA GLU A 89 6.49 19.14 -15.08
C GLU A 89 7.94 18.77 -15.45
N ARG A 90 8.27 17.48 -15.49
CA ARG A 90 9.60 17.02 -15.91
C ARG A 90 9.97 17.43 -17.33
N ARG A 91 9.00 17.51 -18.22
CA ARG A 91 9.18 18.03 -19.58
C ARG A 91 9.18 19.56 -19.65
N LYS A 92 9.00 20.25 -18.51
CA LYS A 92 8.92 21.71 -18.39
C LYS A 92 7.73 22.33 -19.15
N TYR A 93 6.66 21.60 -19.35
CA TYR A 93 5.40 22.11 -19.90
C TYR A 93 4.55 22.78 -18.82
N LEU A 94 4.68 22.33 -17.56
CA LEU A 94 4.04 22.86 -16.37
C LEU A 94 5.07 23.24 -15.32
N THR A 95 4.69 24.16 -14.43
CA THR A 95 5.43 24.52 -13.23
C THR A 95 4.82 23.87 -11.99
N TYR A 96 5.56 23.83 -10.87
CA TYR A 96 5.03 23.37 -9.59
C TYR A 96 3.79 24.17 -9.16
N ASP A 97 3.77 25.51 -9.40
CA ASP A 97 2.62 26.37 -9.12
C ASP A 97 1.38 26.00 -9.95
N ASP A 98 1.56 25.55 -11.19
CA ASP A 98 0.45 25.04 -12.00
C ASP A 98 -0.16 23.79 -11.38
N LEU A 99 0.67 22.90 -10.80
CA LEU A 99 0.20 21.66 -10.16
C LEU A 99 -0.57 21.93 -8.86
N THR A 100 -0.14 22.92 -8.08
CA THR A 100 -0.83 23.26 -6.82
C THR A 100 -2.25 23.81 -7.05
N LYS A 101 -2.49 24.48 -8.18
CA LYS A 101 -3.81 25.04 -8.55
C LYS A 101 -4.88 24.00 -8.83
N ILE A 102 -4.51 22.79 -9.26
CA ILE A 102 -5.47 21.75 -9.67
C ILE A 102 -6.08 20.96 -8.49
N ARG A 103 -5.69 21.24 -7.28
CA ARG A 103 -6.28 20.65 -6.03
C ARG A 103 -6.53 19.14 -6.06
N ILE A 104 -5.72 18.35 -6.80
CA ILE A 104 -5.88 16.89 -6.95
C ILE A 104 -5.98 16.19 -5.60
N GLN A 105 -5.21 16.61 -4.61
CA GLN A 105 -5.21 16.00 -3.27
C GLN A 105 -6.56 16.15 -2.56
N VAL A 106 -7.21 17.30 -2.69
CA VAL A 106 -8.52 17.55 -2.08
C VAL A 106 -9.58 16.65 -2.73
N LEU A 107 -9.57 16.57 -4.06
CA LEU A 107 -10.49 15.74 -4.81
C LEU A 107 -10.27 14.24 -4.53
N SER A 108 -9.01 13.79 -4.46
CA SER A 108 -8.64 12.43 -4.10
C SER A 108 -9.26 11.99 -2.76
N LYS A 109 -9.13 12.81 -1.71
CA LYS A 109 -9.74 12.54 -0.40
C LYS A 109 -11.27 12.42 -0.50
N LYS A 110 -11.93 13.35 -1.19
CA LYS A 110 -13.38 13.33 -1.33
C LYS A 110 -13.91 12.13 -2.12
N ILE A 111 -13.23 11.71 -3.19
CA ILE A 111 -13.57 10.50 -3.94
C ILE A 111 -13.45 9.26 -3.05
N ASN A 112 -12.36 9.14 -2.26
CA ASN A 112 -12.19 8.02 -1.35
C ASN A 112 -13.25 8.00 -0.24
N ASN A 113 -13.62 9.15 0.31
CA ASN A 113 -14.68 9.24 1.31
C ASN A 113 -16.03 8.78 0.74
N LEU A 114 -16.39 9.22 -0.46
CA LEU A 114 -17.60 8.77 -1.15
C LEU A 114 -17.58 7.25 -1.37
N ARG A 115 -16.46 6.69 -1.82
CA ARG A 115 -16.30 5.25 -2.01
C ARG A 115 -16.51 4.47 -0.72
N ASN A 116 -15.87 4.90 0.36
CA ASN A 116 -16.00 4.26 1.66
C ASN A 116 -17.42 4.31 2.19
N TYR A 117 -18.11 5.45 2.04
CA TYR A 117 -19.53 5.56 2.36
C TYR A 117 -20.36 4.52 1.59
N GLN A 118 -20.19 4.42 0.27
CA GLN A 118 -20.91 3.48 -0.57
C GLN A 118 -20.65 2.02 -0.17
N LEU A 119 -19.40 1.65 0.16
CA LEU A 119 -19.06 0.31 0.63
C LEU A 119 -19.68 0.01 2.00
N ASN A 120 -19.68 0.96 2.92
CA ASN A 120 -20.31 0.80 4.23
C ASN A 120 -21.83 0.63 4.12
N GLN A 121 -22.50 1.35 3.22
CA GLN A 121 -23.93 1.16 2.96
C GLN A 121 -24.22 -0.21 2.34
N GLN A 122 -23.36 -0.70 1.46
CA GLN A 122 -23.48 -2.07 0.92
C GLN A 122 -23.39 -3.12 2.04
N THR A 123 -22.49 -2.95 3.01
CA THR A 123 -22.34 -3.86 4.15
C THR A 123 -23.60 -3.84 5.01
N LYS A 124 -24.12 -2.65 5.38
CA LYS A 124 -25.38 -2.51 6.13
C LYS A 124 -26.56 -3.15 5.41
N TYR A 125 -26.64 -3.03 4.09
CA TYR A 125 -27.69 -3.64 3.28
C TYR A 125 -27.64 -5.17 3.31
N VAL A 126 -26.45 -5.75 3.29
CA VAL A 126 -26.27 -7.22 3.34
C VAL A 126 -26.57 -7.76 4.73
N THR A 127 -26.23 -7.03 5.80
CA THR A 127 -26.47 -7.46 7.19
C THR A 127 -27.92 -7.31 7.63
N ASN A 128 -28.65 -6.30 7.14
CA ASN A 128 -30.06 -6.07 7.40
C ASN A 128 -30.93 -6.75 6.34
N LYS A 129 -31.14 -8.05 6.43
CA LYS A 129 -32.09 -8.78 5.59
C LYS A 129 -33.51 -8.24 5.80
N GLY A 130 -33.92 -7.26 5.05
CA GLY A 130 -35.32 -6.81 4.98
C GLY A 130 -35.48 -5.29 4.95
N GLY A 131 -35.60 -4.76 3.78
CA GLY A 131 -36.09 -3.40 3.57
C GLY A 131 -35.16 -2.53 2.73
N PHE A 132 -35.68 -2.06 1.62
CA PHE A 132 -35.12 -0.97 0.85
C PHE A 132 -35.24 0.31 1.70
N ASN A 133 -34.18 0.72 2.37
CA ASN A 133 -34.08 2.11 2.79
C ASN A 133 -33.38 2.87 1.66
N GLN A 134 -34.15 3.70 0.95
CA GLN A 134 -33.59 4.75 0.14
C GLN A 134 -32.79 5.66 1.07
N VAL A 135 -31.49 5.80 0.81
CA VAL A 135 -30.67 6.82 1.45
C VAL A 135 -31.24 8.17 1.04
N SER A 136 -31.51 9.03 2.02
CA SER A 136 -32.03 10.36 1.73
C SER A 136 -31.01 11.15 0.90
N GLU A 137 -31.51 11.98 -0.02
CA GLU A 137 -30.66 12.85 -0.86
C GLU A 137 -29.75 13.74 0.00
N ASP A 138 -30.20 14.09 1.21
CA ASP A 138 -29.47 14.89 2.19
C ASP A 138 -28.25 14.17 2.78
N GLU A 139 -28.30 12.84 2.99
CA GLU A 139 -27.16 12.06 3.44
C GLU A 139 -26.06 11.99 2.38
N ILE A 140 -26.42 11.87 1.10
CA ILE A 140 -25.45 11.87 -0.02
C ILE A 140 -24.79 13.25 -0.15
N ALA A 141 -25.55 14.32 -0.02
CA ALA A 141 -25.06 15.70 -0.04
C ALA A 141 -24.13 15.98 1.17
N TYR A 142 -24.49 15.50 2.37
CA TYR A 142 -23.70 15.65 3.60
C TYR A 142 -22.30 15.05 3.48
N TYR A 143 -22.14 13.85 2.95
CA TYR A 143 -20.82 13.23 2.75
C TYR A 143 -19.99 13.87 1.64
N GLY A 144 -20.64 14.60 0.72
CA GLY A 144 -19.96 15.44 -0.29
C GLY A 144 -19.48 16.79 0.25
N THR A 145 -19.98 17.26 1.39
CA THR A 145 -19.72 18.61 1.96
C THR A 145 -18.71 18.62 3.11
N LEU A 146 -18.15 17.46 3.53
CA LEU A 146 -17.31 17.37 4.72
C LEU A 146 -16.11 18.34 4.69
N GLU A 147 -16.07 19.08 5.74
CA GLU A 147 -15.22 20.09 6.37
C GLU A 147 -13.75 20.26 5.91
N GLN A 148 -13.19 21.45 6.16
CA GLN A 148 -11.82 21.84 5.85
C GLN A 148 -10.80 20.89 6.52
N PRO A 149 -9.62 20.65 5.90
CA PRO A 149 -8.64 19.67 6.40
C PRO A 149 -8.17 19.93 7.85
N GLU A 150 -8.20 21.20 8.28
CA GLU A 150 -7.76 21.61 9.62
C GLU A 150 -8.76 21.20 10.72
N GLU A 151 -10.05 21.22 10.45
CA GLU A 151 -11.10 20.78 11.39
C GLU A 151 -11.15 19.26 11.55
N LEU A 152 -10.83 18.50 10.49
CA LEU A 152 -10.69 17.04 10.56
C LEU A 152 -9.47 16.60 11.38
N ILE A 153 -8.38 17.37 11.30
CA ILE A 153 -7.17 17.13 12.10
C ILE A 153 -7.47 17.45 13.58
N GLU A 154 -8.19 18.53 13.87
CA GLU A 154 -8.55 18.92 15.23
C GLU A 154 -9.56 17.93 15.84
N ARG A 155 -10.59 17.52 15.12
CA ARG A 155 -11.59 16.52 15.56
C ARG A 155 -11.02 15.11 15.73
N SER A 156 -10.06 14.71 14.91
CA SER A 156 -9.34 13.45 15.13
C SER A 156 -8.46 13.52 16.39
N LYS A 157 -7.83 14.66 16.65
CA LYS A 157 -7.12 14.92 17.92
C LYS A 157 -8.06 14.90 19.14
N ASP A 158 -9.26 15.45 19.01
CA ASP A 158 -10.25 15.47 20.10
C ASP A 158 -10.89 14.10 20.35
N LYS A 159 -11.12 13.28 19.31
CA LYS A 159 -11.53 11.87 19.47
C LYS A 159 -10.43 11.03 20.11
N LEU A 160 -9.19 11.24 19.76
CA LEU A 160 -8.03 10.57 20.35
C LEU A 160 -7.85 10.97 21.83
N LYS A 161 -8.06 12.24 22.18
CA LYS A 161 -8.07 12.69 23.57
C LYS A 161 -9.21 12.10 24.40
N ALA A 162 -10.38 11.88 23.79
CA ALA A 162 -11.55 11.31 24.46
C ALA A 162 -11.44 9.80 24.71
N GLN A 163 -10.59 9.07 23.98
CA GLN A 163 -10.38 7.61 24.14
C GLN A 163 -9.19 7.26 25.05
N GLY A 164 -8.44 8.25 25.55
CA GLY A 164 -7.38 8.04 26.56
C GLY A 164 -6.19 7.18 26.12
N ALA A 165 -6.08 6.82 24.86
CA ALA A 165 -4.96 6.10 24.30
C ALA A 165 -4.13 7.05 23.41
N MET A 166 -2.91 7.36 23.82
CA MET A 166 -1.92 7.94 22.93
C MET A 166 -1.60 6.89 21.85
N GLU A 167 -1.86 7.20 20.57
CA GLU A 167 -1.30 6.39 19.49
C GLU A 167 0.22 6.56 19.50
N HIS A 168 0.91 5.54 19.94
CA HIS A 168 2.37 5.52 20.00
C HIS A 168 3.04 5.25 18.64
N PHE A 169 2.30 5.26 17.53
CA PHE A 169 2.80 5.02 16.18
C PHE A 169 2.33 6.10 15.20
N TYR A 170 3.01 6.21 14.08
CA TYR A 170 2.66 7.16 13.01
C TYR A 170 1.89 6.45 11.89
N GLN A 171 0.70 6.94 11.58
CA GLN A 171 -0.09 6.53 10.42
C GLN A 171 -0.26 7.71 9.46
N HIS A 172 0.19 7.53 8.21
CA HIS A 172 -0.08 8.52 7.18
C HIS A 172 -1.61 8.56 6.88
N PRO A 173 -2.23 9.74 6.63
CA PRO A 173 -3.68 9.87 6.41
C PRO A 173 -4.25 9.02 5.25
N THR A 174 -3.42 8.58 4.31
CA THR A 174 -3.83 7.70 3.21
C THR A 174 -3.62 6.22 3.49
N ALA A 175 -3.00 5.87 4.62
CA ALA A 175 -2.86 4.48 5.03
C ALA A 175 -4.17 3.98 5.65
N ILE A 176 -4.45 2.70 5.46
CA ILE A 176 -5.64 2.03 5.99
C ILE A 176 -5.17 0.95 6.95
N ILE A 177 -5.71 0.95 8.15
CA ILE A 177 -5.54 -0.11 9.15
C ILE A 177 -6.94 -0.63 9.47
N ASP A 178 -7.17 -1.91 9.20
CA ASP A 178 -8.44 -2.57 9.48
C ASP A 178 -8.58 -2.85 10.99
N ASP A 179 -9.77 -3.30 11.41
CA ASP A 179 -10.09 -3.60 12.80
C ASP A 179 -9.23 -4.75 13.37
N ASN A 180 -9.05 -4.73 14.69
CA ASN A 180 -8.33 -5.73 15.49
C ASN A 180 -6.83 -5.88 15.13
N CYS A 181 -6.21 -4.87 14.54
CA CYS A 181 -4.77 -4.83 14.38
C CYS A 181 -4.08 -4.34 15.66
N THR A 182 -2.94 -4.94 15.99
CA THR A 182 -2.05 -4.45 17.05
C THR A 182 -0.83 -3.83 16.40
N ILE A 183 -0.54 -2.56 16.73
CA ILE A 183 0.61 -1.82 16.19
C ILE A 183 1.47 -1.34 17.35
N GLY A 184 2.73 -1.72 17.36
CA GLY A 184 3.70 -1.35 18.40
C GLY A 184 4.19 0.10 18.30
N GLU A 185 4.78 0.57 19.38
CA GLU A 185 5.27 1.95 19.53
C GLU A 185 6.31 2.33 18.46
N ASN A 186 6.34 3.61 18.09
CA ASN A 186 7.28 4.19 17.12
C ASN A 186 7.22 3.57 15.71
N THR A 187 6.25 2.72 15.40
CA THR A 187 6.04 2.17 14.07
C THR A 187 5.54 3.27 13.14
N LYS A 188 6.01 3.29 11.88
CA LYS A 188 5.67 4.30 10.87
C LYS A 188 5.04 3.66 9.66
N ILE A 189 3.81 4.06 9.33
CA ILE A 189 3.03 3.54 8.21
C ILE A 189 2.82 4.66 7.21
N TRP A 190 3.43 4.52 6.03
CA TRP A 190 3.45 5.55 5.01
C TRP A 190 2.29 5.43 4.03
N HIS A 191 2.30 6.24 2.99
CA HIS A 191 1.24 6.46 2.01
C HIS A 191 0.72 5.16 1.39
N PHE A 192 -0.61 5.05 1.29
CA PHE A 192 -1.33 3.98 0.58
C PHE A 192 -1.02 2.55 1.07
N THR A 193 -0.49 2.42 2.26
CA THR A 193 -0.30 1.13 2.92
C THR A 193 -1.62 0.64 3.47
N HIS A 194 -1.94 -0.63 3.28
CA HIS A 194 -3.11 -1.28 3.84
C HIS A 194 -2.67 -2.44 4.75
N ILE A 195 -2.94 -2.31 6.05
CA ILE A 195 -2.77 -3.36 7.05
C ILE A 195 -4.15 -3.94 7.34
N MET A 196 -4.35 -5.20 6.95
CA MET A 196 -5.63 -5.87 7.06
C MET A 196 -5.82 -6.50 8.44
N SER A 197 -7.08 -6.86 8.74
CA SER A 197 -7.57 -7.27 10.06
C SER A 197 -6.73 -8.34 10.76
N ASN A 198 -6.68 -8.26 12.07
CA ASN A 198 -6.02 -9.22 12.97
C ASN A 198 -4.50 -9.32 12.76
N SER A 199 -3.86 -8.37 12.10
CA SER A 199 -2.40 -8.32 11.95
C SER A 199 -1.74 -7.82 13.23
N ILE A 200 -0.59 -8.39 13.57
CA ILE A 200 0.22 -8.01 14.73
C ILE A 200 1.54 -7.46 14.23
N ILE A 201 1.81 -6.20 14.51
CA ILE A 201 3.02 -5.47 14.13
C ILE A 201 3.74 -5.03 15.39
N GLY A 202 5.01 -5.35 15.51
CA GLY A 202 5.84 -4.96 16.63
C GLY A 202 6.22 -3.47 16.63
N GLU A 203 7.12 -3.12 17.53
CA GLU A 203 7.61 -1.76 17.74
C GLU A 203 8.68 -1.36 16.71
N ASN A 204 8.85 -0.04 16.50
CA ASN A 204 9.93 0.54 15.67
C ASN A 204 9.93 0.05 14.21
N CYS A 205 8.82 -0.49 13.72
CA CYS A 205 8.65 -0.93 12.34
C CYS A 205 8.52 0.26 11.39
N SER A 206 8.77 0.03 10.10
CA SER A 206 8.58 1.05 9.07
C SER A 206 8.02 0.42 7.81
N PHE A 207 6.86 0.93 7.36
CA PHE A 207 6.20 0.50 6.14
C PHE A 207 6.31 1.60 5.10
N GLY A 208 6.96 1.30 3.98
CA GLY A 208 7.05 2.19 2.83
C GLY A 208 5.70 2.42 2.17
N GLN A 209 5.70 3.09 1.02
CA GLN A 209 4.47 3.35 0.29
C GLN A 209 3.92 2.10 -0.39
N ASN A 210 2.57 2.02 -0.46
CA ASN A 210 1.86 1.01 -1.23
C ASN A 210 2.19 -0.43 -0.79
N VAL A 211 2.34 -0.63 0.52
CA VAL A 211 2.52 -1.95 1.13
C VAL A 211 1.16 -2.56 1.41
N VAL A 212 1.02 -3.85 1.15
CA VAL A 212 -0.17 -4.64 1.51
C VAL A 212 0.22 -5.70 2.54
N VAL A 213 -0.41 -5.66 3.70
CA VAL A 213 -0.31 -6.67 4.75
C VAL A 213 -1.64 -7.38 4.84
N SER A 214 -1.69 -8.65 4.43
CA SER A 214 -2.90 -9.47 4.46
C SER A 214 -3.31 -9.82 5.90
N PRO A 215 -4.56 -10.30 6.12
CA PRO A 215 -5.01 -10.63 7.47
C PRO A 215 -4.11 -11.64 8.19
N GLU A 216 -4.03 -11.52 9.51
CA GLU A 216 -3.35 -12.48 10.40
C GLU A 216 -1.82 -12.57 10.19
N VAL A 217 -1.21 -11.60 9.55
CA VAL A 217 0.24 -11.49 9.44
C VAL A 217 0.83 -11.03 10.78
N THR A 218 1.98 -11.62 11.16
CA THR A 218 2.71 -11.23 12.36
C THR A 218 4.11 -10.74 11.99
N LEU A 219 4.44 -9.53 12.39
CA LEU A 219 5.78 -8.94 12.24
C LEU A 219 6.32 -8.57 13.62
N GLY A 220 7.55 -8.98 13.90
CA GLY A 220 8.28 -8.63 15.12
C GLY A 220 8.69 -7.16 15.16
N ASN A 221 9.64 -6.84 16.03
CA ASN A 221 10.12 -5.48 16.23
C ASN A 221 11.15 -5.08 15.16
N ASN A 222 11.23 -3.78 14.88
CA ASN A 222 12.22 -3.19 13.97
C ASN A 222 12.19 -3.77 12.54
N VAL A 223 11.06 -4.29 12.08
CA VAL A 223 10.90 -4.78 10.72
C VAL A 223 10.80 -3.59 9.75
N LYS A 224 11.62 -3.61 8.69
CA LYS A 224 11.64 -2.58 7.65
C LYS A 224 11.03 -3.12 6.37
N VAL A 225 9.84 -2.69 6.05
CA VAL A 225 9.11 -3.05 4.82
C VAL A 225 9.24 -1.90 3.83
N GLN A 226 9.88 -2.16 2.70
CA GLN A 226 10.08 -1.14 1.66
C GLN A 226 8.83 -0.98 0.78
N ASN A 227 8.87 -0.04 -0.17
CA ASN A 227 7.73 0.28 -1.04
C ASN A 227 7.28 -0.92 -1.88
N ASN A 228 5.97 -1.00 -2.15
CA ASN A 228 5.33 -1.98 -3.03
C ASN A 228 5.51 -3.45 -2.61
N VAL A 229 5.67 -3.72 -1.31
CA VAL A 229 5.79 -5.08 -0.78
C VAL A 229 4.40 -5.64 -0.51
N SER A 230 4.18 -6.91 -0.87
CA SER A 230 2.97 -7.67 -0.54
C SER A 230 3.31 -8.80 0.44
N ILE A 231 2.73 -8.74 1.64
CA ILE A 231 2.90 -9.73 2.71
C ILE A 231 1.57 -10.46 2.87
N TYR A 232 1.51 -11.71 2.44
CA TYR A 232 0.27 -12.48 2.45
C TYR A 232 0.05 -13.24 3.77
N THR A 233 -1.21 -13.63 4.02
CA THR A 233 -1.62 -14.49 5.15
C THR A 233 -0.72 -15.72 5.25
N GLY A 234 -0.25 -16.02 6.46
CA GLY A 234 0.67 -17.12 6.76
C GLY A 234 2.13 -16.70 6.88
N VAL A 235 2.47 -15.44 6.58
CA VAL A 235 3.82 -14.90 6.78
C VAL A 235 4.02 -14.46 8.23
N ILE A 236 5.14 -14.86 8.81
CA ILE A 236 5.62 -14.46 10.13
C ILE A 236 7.04 -13.94 9.97
N CYS A 237 7.31 -12.68 10.31
CA CYS A 237 8.67 -12.16 10.40
C CYS A 237 9.05 -11.97 11.87
N GLU A 238 10.23 -12.47 12.25
CA GLU A 238 10.84 -12.17 13.54
C GLU A 238 11.42 -10.74 13.54
N ASP A 239 12.13 -10.34 14.60
CA ASP A 239 12.72 -9.00 14.74
C ASP A 239 13.80 -8.72 13.69
N ASP A 240 14.04 -7.43 13.43
CA ASP A 240 15.15 -6.92 12.60
C ASP A 240 15.13 -7.38 11.14
N VAL A 241 13.99 -7.85 10.63
CA VAL A 241 13.86 -8.29 9.23
C VAL A 241 13.77 -7.10 8.29
N PHE A 242 14.49 -7.18 7.16
CA PHE A 242 14.41 -6.22 6.06
C PHE A 242 13.75 -6.84 4.83
N LEU A 243 12.64 -6.23 4.37
CA LEU A 243 11.92 -6.61 3.15
C LEU A 243 12.15 -5.54 2.08
N GLY A 244 12.94 -5.87 1.07
CA GLY A 244 13.35 -4.96 -0.01
C GLY A 244 12.18 -4.53 -0.92
N PRO A 245 12.33 -3.43 -1.67
CA PRO A 245 11.25 -2.88 -2.48
C PRO A 245 10.76 -3.88 -3.53
N SER A 246 9.44 -3.94 -3.65
CA SER A 246 8.72 -4.80 -4.62
C SER A 246 9.01 -6.31 -4.47
N MET A 247 9.56 -6.74 -3.33
CA MET A 247 9.60 -8.17 -3.04
C MET A 247 8.19 -8.68 -2.76
N VAL A 248 7.96 -9.98 -2.94
CA VAL A 248 6.65 -10.60 -2.74
C VAL A 248 6.75 -11.98 -2.11
N PHE A 249 5.82 -12.27 -1.19
CA PHE A 249 5.55 -13.62 -0.74
C PHE A 249 4.43 -14.24 -1.57
N THR A 250 4.40 -15.56 -1.71
CA THR A 250 3.19 -16.29 -2.11
C THR A 250 2.53 -16.90 -0.88
N ASN A 251 1.30 -17.43 -0.98
CA ASN A 251 0.61 -18.10 0.12
C ASN A 251 0.05 -19.48 -0.26
N VAL A 252 0.00 -19.78 -1.56
CA VAL A 252 -0.43 -21.05 -2.11
C VAL A 252 0.46 -21.44 -3.27
N ILE A 253 0.79 -22.75 -3.41
CA ILE A 253 1.75 -23.24 -4.42
C ILE A 253 1.15 -23.26 -5.82
N ASN A 254 -0.09 -23.67 -5.97
CA ASN A 254 -0.73 -23.92 -7.26
C ASN A 254 -2.11 -23.23 -7.37
N PRO A 255 -2.16 -21.89 -7.43
CA PRO A 255 -3.42 -21.15 -7.49
C PRO A 255 -4.19 -21.50 -8.78
N ARG A 256 -5.52 -21.57 -8.67
CA ARG A 256 -6.45 -21.67 -9.80
C ARG A 256 -7.67 -20.80 -9.52
N SER A 257 -8.04 -19.97 -10.47
CA SER A 257 -9.16 -19.04 -10.31
C SER A 257 -10.49 -19.77 -10.02
N ALA A 258 -10.73 -20.89 -10.67
CA ALA A 258 -11.96 -21.67 -10.51
C ALA A 258 -11.97 -22.59 -9.26
N VAL A 259 -10.86 -22.68 -8.52
CA VAL A 259 -10.72 -23.58 -7.37
C VAL A 259 -10.31 -22.76 -6.15
N SER A 260 -11.18 -22.73 -5.13
CA SER A 260 -10.84 -22.07 -3.86
C SER A 260 -9.81 -22.89 -3.09
N ARG A 261 -8.66 -22.29 -2.78
CA ARG A 261 -7.57 -22.87 -2.00
C ARG A 261 -7.26 -22.11 -0.72
N LYS A 262 -8.26 -21.41 -0.18
CA LYS A 262 -8.09 -20.61 1.04
C LYS A 262 -7.64 -21.42 2.26
N ASN A 263 -7.94 -22.69 2.29
CA ASN A 263 -7.55 -23.61 3.37
C ASN A 263 -6.18 -24.28 3.13
N GLU A 264 -5.50 -23.93 2.02
CA GLU A 264 -4.21 -24.51 1.63
C GLU A 264 -3.06 -23.48 1.76
N TYR A 265 -3.28 -22.40 2.49
CA TYR A 265 -2.23 -21.41 2.71
C TYR A 265 -1.11 -21.98 3.56
N LEU A 266 0.12 -21.82 3.07
CA LEU A 266 1.32 -22.32 3.75
C LEU A 266 2.00 -21.19 4.50
N LYS A 267 2.45 -21.51 5.71
CA LYS A 267 3.22 -20.58 6.54
C LYS A 267 4.63 -20.41 5.99
N THR A 268 5.15 -19.20 6.11
CA THR A 268 6.54 -18.84 5.81
C THR A 268 7.10 -18.03 6.98
N ILE A 269 8.13 -18.51 7.62
CA ILE A 269 8.79 -17.84 8.73
C ILE A 269 10.07 -17.18 8.22
N VAL A 270 10.18 -15.88 8.39
CA VAL A 270 11.40 -15.11 8.14
C VAL A 270 12.05 -14.83 9.49
N LYS A 271 13.16 -15.48 9.76
CA LYS A 271 13.82 -15.42 11.06
C LYS A 271 14.60 -14.11 11.25
N LYS A 272 14.93 -13.84 12.51
CA LYS A 272 15.59 -12.61 12.98
C LYS A 272 16.73 -12.16 12.08
N GLY A 273 16.74 -10.87 11.76
CA GLY A 273 17.83 -10.21 11.04
C GLY A 273 17.95 -10.59 9.56
N ALA A 274 17.05 -11.41 9.01
CA ALA A 274 17.10 -11.78 7.61
C ALA A 274 16.83 -10.57 6.70
N THR A 275 17.52 -10.53 5.57
CA THR A 275 17.36 -9.51 4.52
C THR A 275 16.83 -10.15 3.25
N ILE A 276 15.74 -9.63 2.72
CA ILE A 276 15.19 -10.03 1.42
C ILE A 276 15.37 -8.87 0.45
N GLY A 277 16.14 -9.11 -0.61
CA GLY A 277 16.48 -8.10 -1.63
C GLY A 277 15.29 -7.67 -2.49
N ALA A 278 15.47 -6.55 -3.20
CA ALA A 278 14.45 -6.00 -4.09
C ALA A 278 13.98 -7.00 -5.15
N ASN A 279 12.68 -6.99 -5.47
CA ASN A 279 12.06 -7.87 -6.48
C ASN A 279 12.26 -9.38 -6.22
N ALA A 280 12.67 -9.80 -5.03
CA ALA A 280 12.76 -11.22 -4.70
C ALA A 280 11.36 -11.82 -4.53
N THR A 281 11.22 -13.10 -4.86
CA THR A 281 9.99 -13.88 -4.66
C THR A 281 10.25 -15.00 -3.68
N ILE A 282 9.45 -15.08 -2.62
CA ILE A 282 9.50 -16.15 -1.63
C ILE A 282 8.30 -17.06 -1.84
N VAL A 283 8.55 -18.28 -2.30
CA VAL A 283 7.50 -19.30 -2.44
C VAL A 283 7.11 -19.78 -1.04
N CYS A 284 5.81 -19.83 -0.77
CA CYS A 284 5.27 -20.20 0.54
C CYS A 284 5.70 -21.60 1.01
N GLY A 285 5.74 -21.80 2.31
CA GLY A 285 6.14 -23.06 2.92
C GLY A 285 7.67 -23.24 3.06
N HIS A 286 8.46 -22.24 2.68
CA HIS A 286 9.92 -22.27 2.80
C HIS A 286 10.40 -21.15 3.73
N ASN A 287 11.00 -21.51 4.84
CA ASN A 287 11.48 -20.56 5.83
C ASN A 287 12.82 -19.94 5.43
N ILE A 288 13.04 -18.72 5.90
CA ILE A 288 14.28 -17.96 5.71
C ILE A 288 15.03 -17.95 7.04
N GLY A 289 16.26 -18.45 7.05
CA GLY A 289 17.11 -18.53 8.24
C GLY A 289 17.52 -17.19 8.82
N ARG A 290 18.02 -17.22 10.06
CA ARG A 290 18.50 -16.03 10.76
C ARG A 290 19.64 -15.38 10.00
N TYR A 291 19.58 -14.05 9.85
CA TYR A 291 20.59 -13.27 9.15
C TYR A 291 20.91 -13.76 7.74
N ALA A 292 20.02 -14.59 7.15
CA ALA A 292 20.15 -14.97 5.76
C ALA A 292 19.96 -13.75 4.85
N PHE A 293 20.69 -13.72 3.74
CA PHE A 293 20.63 -12.65 2.77
C PHE A 293 20.16 -13.19 1.42
N ILE A 294 18.94 -12.79 1.04
CA ILE A 294 18.35 -13.11 -0.24
C ILE A 294 18.68 -11.98 -1.21
N GLY A 295 19.45 -12.27 -2.25
CA GLY A 295 19.84 -11.28 -3.26
C GLY A 295 18.65 -10.76 -4.05
N ALA A 296 18.79 -9.56 -4.60
CA ALA A 296 17.74 -8.95 -5.43
C ALA A 296 17.34 -9.86 -6.61
N GLY A 297 16.02 -9.93 -6.90
CA GLY A 297 15.48 -10.75 -7.99
C GLY A 297 15.55 -12.27 -7.77
N ALA A 298 15.99 -12.75 -6.60
CA ALA A 298 16.06 -14.17 -6.33
C ALA A 298 14.66 -14.79 -6.16
N VAL A 299 14.50 -16.06 -6.59
CA VAL A 299 13.27 -16.83 -6.38
C VAL A 299 13.58 -18.00 -5.45
N VAL A 300 13.12 -17.87 -4.19
CA VAL A 300 13.33 -18.87 -3.16
C VAL A 300 12.26 -19.96 -3.29
N THR A 301 12.70 -21.20 -3.50
CA THR A 301 11.85 -22.37 -3.70
C THR A 301 12.17 -23.52 -2.74
N LYS A 302 12.95 -23.27 -1.71
CA LYS A 302 13.34 -24.22 -0.65
C LYS A 302 13.81 -23.49 0.61
N GLU A 303 13.91 -24.21 1.71
CA GLU A 303 14.44 -23.70 2.99
C GLU A 303 15.82 -23.02 2.81
N ILE A 304 16.00 -21.89 3.47
CA ILE A 304 17.25 -21.14 3.46
C ILE A 304 17.91 -21.25 4.85
N PRO A 305 19.15 -21.73 4.93
CA PRO A 305 19.89 -21.83 6.20
C PRO A 305 20.17 -20.47 6.85
N ASP A 306 20.42 -20.51 8.15
CA ASP A 306 20.88 -19.33 8.90
C ASP A 306 22.21 -18.81 8.29
N TYR A 307 22.35 -17.50 8.16
CA TYR A 307 23.52 -16.79 7.58
C TYR A 307 23.78 -17.06 6.09
N ALA A 308 22.94 -17.81 5.38
CA ALA A 308 23.17 -18.11 3.98
C ALA A 308 23.01 -16.88 3.08
N LEU A 309 23.95 -16.70 2.15
CA LEU A 309 23.84 -15.76 1.03
C LEU A 309 23.33 -16.52 -0.20
N VAL A 310 22.15 -16.16 -0.69
CA VAL A 310 21.52 -16.82 -1.85
C VAL A 310 21.16 -15.83 -2.93
N VAL A 311 21.29 -16.24 -4.20
CA VAL A 311 20.95 -15.42 -5.38
C VAL A 311 20.37 -16.29 -6.50
N GLY A 312 19.69 -15.68 -7.45
CA GLY A 312 19.28 -16.28 -8.71
C GLY A 312 17.88 -16.87 -8.70
N ASN A 313 17.48 -17.42 -9.85
CA ASN A 313 16.19 -18.07 -10.09
C ASN A 313 16.42 -19.44 -10.76
N PRO A 314 16.17 -20.59 -10.05
CA PRO A 314 15.89 -20.65 -8.60
C PRO A 314 17.09 -20.22 -7.75
N ALA A 315 16.81 -19.74 -6.53
CA ALA A 315 17.84 -19.26 -5.61
C ALA A 315 18.84 -20.37 -5.24
N LYS A 316 20.13 -20.04 -5.35
CA LYS A 316 21.25 -20.91 -4.97
C LYS A 316 22.13 -20.22 -3.95
N GLN A 317 22.60 -20.96 -2.98
CA GLN A 317 23.56 -20.47 -2.01
C GLN A 317 24.93 -20.27 -2.66
N ILE A 318 25.50 -19.07 -2.47
CA ILE A 318 26.81 -18.69 -3.01
C ILE A 318 27.82 -18.25 -1.93
N GLY A 319 27.43 -18.34 -0.66
CA GLY A 319 28.28 -17.97 0.46
C GLY A 319 27.49 -17.78 1.74
N TRP A 320 28.06 -17.00 2.65
CA TRP A 320 27.53 -16.70 3.97
C TRP A 320 27.67 -15.21 4.29
N MET A 321 26.74 -14.70 5.12
CA MET A 321 26.74 -13.31 5.58
C MET A 321 26.86 -13.24 7.09
N SER A 322 27.53 -12.21 7.59
CA SER A 322 27.57 -11.88 9.01
C SER A 322 26.26 -11.18 9.47
N GLU A 323 26.05 -11.06 10.77
CA GLU A 323 24.96 -10.23 11.33
C GLU A 323 25.11 -8.76 10.95
N HIS A 324 26.32 -8.30 10.65
CA HIS A 324 26.59 -6.94 10.20
C HIS A 324 26.31 -6.72 8.69
N GLY A 325 25.94 -7.78 7.96
CA GLY A 325 25.66 -7.70 6.52
C GLY A 325 26.91 -7.72 5.63
N VAL A 326 28.03 -8.23 6.12
CA VAL A 326 29.29 -8.41 5.37
C VAL A 326 29.45 -9.88 5.01
N ARG A 327 29.90 -10.17 3.79
CA ARG A 327 30.18 -11.52 3.33
C ARG A 327 31.29 -12.15 4.16
N LEU A 328 31.07 -13.39 4.59
CA LEU A 328 32.05 -14.14 5.39
C LEU A 328 32.94 -14.98 4.47
N GLU A 329 34.25 -14.80 4.61
CA GLU A 329 35.26 -15.61 3.93
C GLU A 329 35.90 -16.57 4.94
N PHE A 330 35.55 -17.85 4.85
CA PHE A 330 36.04 -18.87 5.77
C PHE A 330 37.41 -19.40 5.36
N LYS A 331 38.33 -19.44 6.30
CA LYS A 331 39.66 -20.08 6.15
C LYS A 331 39.50 -21.61 6.17
N GLU A 332 40.57 -22.33 5.82
CA GLU A 332 40.61 -23.80 5.90
C GLU A 332 40.26 -24.35 7.29
N SER A 333 40.54 -23.57 8.33
CA SER A 333 40.16 -23.86 9.72
C SER A 333 38.69 -23.79 10.01
N GLY A 334 37.82 -23.42 9.04
CA GLY A 334 36.39 -23.19 9.22
C GLY A 334 36.07 -21.90 9.98
N LYS A 335 37.03 -20.99 10.20
CA LYS A 335 36.82 -19.72 10.91
C LYS A 335 36.79 -18.54 9.95
N ALA A 336 35.93 -17.57 10.24
CA ALA A 336 35.84 -16.26 9.56
C ALA A 336 35.70 -15.14 10.59
N VAL A 337 36.19 -13.96 10.27
CA VAL A 337 36.02 -12.74 11.05
C VAL A 337 35.29 -11.74 10.17
N CYS A 338 34.22 -11.14 10.70
CA CYS A 338 33.50 -10.07 10.00
C CYS A 338 34.37 -8.80 10.00
N GLU A 339 34.73 -8.32 8.83
CA GLU A 339 35.56 -7.09 8.68
C GLU A 339 34.85 -5.83 9.21
N GLY A 340 33.51 -5.82 9.19
CA GLY A 340 32.70 -4.68 9.62
C GLY A 340 32.50 -4.58 11.14
N SER A 341 32.38 -5.73 11.84
CA SER A 341 32.10 -5.76 13.29
C SER A 341 33.21 -6.38 14.14
N GLY A 342 34.16 -7.09 13.54
CA GLY A 342 35.18 -7.87 14.26
C GLY A 342 34.64 -9.15 14.91
N ASP A 343 33.37 -9.51 14.68
CA ASP A 343 32.77 -10.74 15.22
C ASP A 343 33.35 -11.97 14.53
N GLU A 344 33.55 -13.02 15.32
CA GLU A 344 34.05 -14.31 14.83
C GLU A 344 32.90 -15.27 14.53
N TYR A 345 33.06 -16.04 13.46
CA TYR A 345 32.09 -17.05 12.99
C TYR A 345 32.82 -18.37 12.73
N VAL A 346 32.12 -19.47 12.96
CA VAL A 346 32.61 -20.82 12.68
C VAL A 346 31.63 -21.54 11.76
N LEU A 347 32.15 -22.18 10.71
CA LEU A 347 31.43 -23.05 9.80
C LEU A 347 31.70 -24.49 10.18
N GLU A 348 30.69 -25.18 10.72
CA GLU A 348 30.74 -26.57 11.13
C GLU A 348 29.58 -27.35 10.54
N ASN A 349 29.85 -28.49 9.93
CA ASN A 349 28.82 -29.36 9.31
C ASN A 349 27.85 -28.61 8.37
N GLY A 350 28.34 -27.64 7.60
CA GLY A 350 27.53 -26.83 6.69
C GLY A 350 26.60 -25.82 7.35
N ALA A 351 26.80 -25.51 8.64
CA ALA A 351 26.07 -24.49 9.38
C ALA A 351 27.02 -23.46 9.96
N VAL A 352 26.65 -22.17 9.86
CA VAL A 352 27.40 -21.06 10.43
C VAL A 352 26.88 -20.71 11.81
N LYS A 353 27.80 -20.46 12.75
CA LYS A 353 27.49 -19.97 14.09
C LYS A 353 28.38 -18.78 14.40
N LYS A 354 27.83 -17.76 15.06
CA LYS A 354 28.59 -16.68 15.66
C LYS A 354 29.23 -17.17 16.96
N VAL A 355 30.52 -16.88 17.14
CA VAL A 355 31.21 -17.17 18.39
C VAL A 355 30.87 -16.08 19.39
N LEU A 356 30.18 -16.43 20.46
CA LEU A 356 29.92 -15.50 21.56
C LEU A 356 31.20 -15.25 22.34
N LYS A 357 31.60 -13.99 22.48
CA LYS A 357 32.73 -13.54 23.31
C LYS A 357 32.37 -13.56 24.78
#